data_e49a94bd98f6294f43d6096470e64741
#
_entry.id   e49a94bd98f6294f43d6096470e64741
#
_cell.length_a   1.000
_cell.length_b   1.000
_cell.length_c   1.000
_cell.angle_alpha   90.00
_cell.angle_beta   90.00
_cell.angle_gamma   90.00
#
_symmetry.space_group_name_H-M   'P 1'
#
loop_
_entity.id
_entity.type
_entity.pdbx_description
1 polymer ?
#
loop_
_entity_poly.entity_id
_entity_poly.type
_entity_poly.pdbx_seq_one_letter_code
_entity_poly.pdbx_strand_id
1 'polypeptide(L)'
;MGTSLLQFAITTGLRAAEPAANSLPFPLIERFENFGLKDGIPTHKVHCVMRASDARLWVGTYDGALVREDGKFRQIGVADGLSHKMVMCMVEDKRTGDLWIGTMRGLNRYSAGRITAYLQTTSGLPNNVVYGLDIVDDNLWVATAAGLGALNLKTGDWSIYDQSNTTMHEPWVYSVKGAKDHLFVGVWGGGILERELPNGTFKEHRDPDRDFHFDLVPDDGPVNDITSWLDWEDGILWQATYFGMSRYDGSRWRTWEEKKSPLRSNFINFIKARNRVAWVGTDRGVSVTDGDTWANYHTTEKGGGVVEITRPGQPVETRTMSTKLPNDFVLGIWVDDQEAWFATSDGLGRGLLSPPLKTLRVADAK
;
A
#
# COMPACT_ATOMS: atom_id res chain seq x y z
N MET A 1 -27.25 55.06 -44.76
CA MET A 1 -26.10 54.57 -43.96
C MET A 1 -26.69 53.60 -42.92
N GLY A 2 -26.63 52.31 -43.24
CA GLY A 2 -27.18 51.27 -42.42
C GLY A 2 -26.05 50.46 -41.82
N THR A 3 -25.95 50.46 -40.50
CA THR A 3 -24.98 49.65 -39.74
C THR A 3 -25.62 48.30 -39.41
N SER A 4 -25.06 47.25 -40.01
CA SER A 4 -25.44 45.87 -39.73
C SER A 4 -24.70 45.37 -38.50
N LEU A 5 -25.45 44.96 -37.47
CA LEU A 5 -24.95 44.25 -36.30
C LEU A 5 -24.89 42.76 -36.60
N LEU A 6 -23.69 42.19 -36.72
CA LEU A 6 -23.45 40.74 -36.72
C LEU A 6 -23.56 40.22 -35.26
N GLN A 7 -24.58 39.44 -34.99
CA GLN A 7 -24.68 38.61 -33.80
C GLN A 7 -23.84 37.35 -33.99
N PHE A 8 -22.74 37.20 -33.19
CA PHE A 8 -22.04 35.94 -33.05
C PHE A 8 -22.80 35.06 -32.05
N ALA A 9 -23.42 34.01 -32.52
CA ALA A 9 -23.93 32.95 -31.67
C ALA A 9 -22.79 32.05 -31.24
N ILE A 10 -22.44 32.10 -29.98
CA ILE A 10 -21.49 31.14 -29.34
C ILE A 10 -22.34 29.88 -29.04
N THR A 11 -22.28 28.89 -29.89
CA THR A 11 -22.73 27.54 -29.58
C THR A 11 -21.70 26.86 -28.68
N THR A 12 -21.95 26.87 -27.38
CA THR A 12 -21.27 25.98 -26.44
C THR A 12 -21.78 24.58 -26.69
N GLY A 13 -21.07 23.85 -27.55
CA GLY A 13 -21.24 22.41 -27.68
C GLY A 13 -20.77 21.74 -26.40
N LEU A 14 -21.70 21.31 -25.58
CA LEU A 14 -21.46 20.27 -24.59
C LEU A 14 -21.04 19.01 -25.39
N ARG A 15 -19.71 18.78 -25.44
CA ARG A 15 -19.19 17.50 -25.87
C ARG A 15 -19.66 16.48 -24.82
N ALA A 16 -20.63 15.65 -25.20
CA ALA A 16 -20.95 14.46 -24.44
C ALA A 16 -19.64 13.70 -24.25
N ALA A 17 -19.31 13.38 -23.00
CA ALA A 17 -18.17 12.54 -22.70
C ALA A 17 -18.36 11.24 -23.49
N GLU A 18 -17.39 10.92 -24.36
CA GLU A 18 -17.36 9.63 -25.03
C GLU A 18 -17.42 8.55 -23.93
N PRO A 19 -18.25 7.51 -24.07
CA PRO A 19 -18.23 6.39 -23.15
C PRO A 19 -16.81 5.83 -23.20
N ALA A 20 -16.16 5.76 -22.04
CA ALA A 20 -14.82 5.20 -21.88
C ALA A 20 -14.84 3.79 -22.48
N ALA A 21 -14.23 3.66 -23.66
CA ALA A 21 -14.03 2.37 -24.30
C ALA A 21 -13.15 1.54 -23.36
N ASN A 22 -13.65 0.35 -22.95
CA ASN A 22 -12.93 -0.68 -22.22
C ASN A 22 -12.51 -0.33 -20.77
N SER A 23 -13.49 -0.03 -19.90
CA SER A 23 -13.24 -0.20 -18.47
C SER A 23 -13.11 -1.70 -18.16
N LEU A 24 -11.92 -2.11 -17.71
CA LEU A 24 -11.70 -3.47 -17.19
C LEU A 24 -12.78 -3.78 -16.14
N PRO A 25 -13.31 -5.01 -16.06
CA PRO A 25 -14.27 -5.36 -15.02
C PRO A 25 -13.63 -5.17 -13.65
N PHE A 26 -14.29 -4.43 -12.80
CA PHE A 26 -13.82 -4.11 -11.44
C PHE A 26 -13.73 -5.39 -10.61
N PRO A 27 -12.58 -5.69 -9.96
CA PRO A 27 -12.38 -6.92 -9.22
C PRO A 27 -13.23 -6.94 -7.95
N LEU A 28 -13.94 -8.04 -7.71
CA LEU A 28 -14.67 -8.27 -6.48
C LEU A 28 -14.13 -9.50 -5.76
N ILE A 29 -14.16 -9.47 -4.43
CA ILE A 29 -13.92 -10.65 -3.61
C ILE A 29 -15.21 -11.45 -3.54
N GLU A 30 -15.17 -12.70 -3.99
CA GLU A 30 -16.31 -13.61 -3.96
C GLU A 30 -16.49 -14.23 -2.57
N ARG A 31 -15.38 -14.64 -1.95
CA ARG A 31 -15.37 -15.26 -0.62
C ARG A 31 -14.04 -15.06 0.10
N PHE A 32 -14.07 -15.19 1.41
CA PHE A 32 -12.90 -15.20 2.28
C PHE A 32 -12.62 -16.60 2.84
N GLU A 33 -11.33 -16.91 2.97
CA GLU A 33 -10.81 -18.05 3.73
C GLU A 33 -9.91 -17.48 4.84
N ASN A 34 -10.10 -17.94 6.08
CA ASN A 34 -9.40 -17.35 7.23
C ASN A 34 -8.50 -18.35 7.92
N PHE A 35 -7.31 -17.86 8.30
CA PHE A 35 -6.27 -18.62 8.98
C PHE A 35 -5.92 -17.95 10.30
N GLY A 36 -5.80 -18.73 11.35
CA GLY A 36 -5.50 -18.24 12.71
C GLY A 36 -4.71 -19.24 13.53
N LEU A 37 -4.84 -19.18 14.85
CA LEU A 37 -4.10 -20.06 15.77
C LEU A 37 -4.27 -21.56 15.46
N LYS A 38 -5.46 -21.98 15.10
CA LYS A 38 -5.76 -23.39 14.74
C LYS A 38 -5.06 -23.87 13.47
N ASP A 39 -4.66 -22.94 12.63
CA ASP A 39 -4.01 -23.21 11.33
C ASP A 39 -2.48 -23.08 11.42
N GLY A 40 -1.92 -22.85 12.62
CA GLY A 40 -0.49 -22.75 12.88
C GLY A 40 0.07 -21.33 12.83
N ILE A 41 -0.75 -20.30 12.85
CA ILE A 41 -0.31 -18.90 13.07
C ILE A 41 -0.13 -18.71 14.58
N PRO A 42 1.07 -18.32 15.09
CA PRO A 42 1.37 -18.38 16.54
C PRO A 42 0.72 -17.26 17.36
N THR A 43 0.13 -16.27 16.71
CA THR A 43 -0.46 -15.08 17.35
C THR A 43 -1.66 -14.57 16.57
N HIS A 44 -2.59 -13.91 17.22
CA HIS A 44 -3.71 -13.24 16.56
C HIS A 44 -3.26 -12.11 15.62
N LYS A 45 -2.19 -11.39 15.97
CA LYS A 45 -1.77 -10.18 15.24
C LYS A 45 -0.85 -10.52 14.08
N VAL A 46 -1.38 -10.38 12.87
CA VAL A 46 -0.65 -10.46 11.59
C VAL A 46 -0.43 -9.06 11.06
N HIS A 47 0.80 -8.71 10.72
CA HIS A 47 1.17 -7.33 10.35
C HIS A 47 1.35 -7.14 8.85
N CYS A 48 2.04 -8.06 8.19
CA CYS A 48 2.29 -7.98 6.76
C CYS A 48 2.19 -9.35 6.09
N VAL A 49 1.99 -9.34 4.79
CA VAL A 49 1.90 -10.55 3.98
C VAL A 49 2.46 -10.27 2.59
N MET A 50 3.18 -11.23 2.02
CA MET A 50 3.66 -11.17 0.65
C MET A 50 3.78 -12.59 0.07
N ARG A 51 3.72 -12.70 -1.26
CA ARG A 51 4.11 -13.91 -1.98
C ARG A 51 5.46 -13.68 -2.66
N ALA A 52 6.39 -14.57 -2.42
CA ALA A 52 7.70 -14.56 -3.06
C ALA A 52 7.63 -15.09 -4.51
N SER A 53 8.67 -14.86 -5.29
CA SER A 53 8.77 -15.29 -6.69
C SER A 53 8.71 -16.80 -6.86
N ASP A 54 9.09 -17.57 -5.84
CA ASP A 54 8.98 -19.03 -5.76
C ASP A 54 7.58 -19.52 -5.34
N ALA A 55 6.59 -18.62 -5.34
CA ALA A 55 5.20 -18.83 -4.96
C ALA A 55 4.95 -19.11 -3.47
N ARG A 56 5.96 -19.11 -2.60
CA ARG A 56 5.76 -19.24 -1.15
C ARG A 56 5.09 -18.00 -0.58
N LEU A 57 4.10 -18.20 0.29
CA LEU A 57 3.47 -17.12 1.04
C LEU A 57 4.27 -16.86 2.31
N TRP A 58 4.70 -15.62 2.48
CA TRP A 58 5.38 -15.14 3.68
C TRP A 58 4.46 -14.21 4.47
N VAL A 59 4.44 -14.39 5.78
CA VAL A 59 3.56 -13.65 6.68
C VAL A 59 4.37 -13.12 7.85
N GLY A 60 4.35 -11.82 8.05
CA GLY A 60 4.96 -11.19 9.22
C GLY A 60 3.96 -11.05 10.36
N THR A 61 4.33 -11.49 11.54
CA THR A 61 3.46 -11.47 12.72
C THR A 61 4.13 -10.75 13.89
N TYR A 62 3.39 -10.59 14.97
CA TYR A 62 3.95 -10.11 16.25
C TYR A 62 4.80 -11.16 16.97
N ASP A 63 4.88 -12.38 16.41
CA ASP A 63 5.69 -13.48 16.97
C ASP A 63 6.43 -14.25 15.87
N GLY A 64 7.23 -13.54 15.08
CA GLY A 64 8.07 -14.08 14.02
C GLY A 64 7.50 -13.93 12.62
N ALA A 65 8.31 -14.35 11.65
CA ALA A 65 7.89 -14.54 10.27
C ALA A 65 7.36 -15.97 10.09
N LEU A 66 6.42 -16.13 9.18
CA LEU A 66 5.92 -17.43 8.79
C LEU A 66 6.14 -17.63 7.30
N VAL A 67 6.44 -18.85 6.91
CA VAL A 67 6.41 -19.29 5.51
C VAL A 67 5.42 -20.42 5.37
N ARG A 68 4.54 -20.33 4.36
CA ARG A 68 3.57 -21.38 4.06
C ARG A 68 4.14 -22.32 3.01
N GLU A 69 4.38 -23.56 3.44
CA GLU A 69 4.93 -24.67 2.63
C GLU A 69 3.99 -25.88 2.76
N ASP A 70 3.60 -26.50 1.67
CA ASP A 70 2.68 -27.67 1.62
C ASP A 70 1.37 -27.46 2.44
N GLY A 71 0.84 -26.24 2.39
CA GLY A 71 -0.39 -25.86 3.08
C GLY A 71 -0.25 -25.58 4.59
N LYS A 72 0.94 -25.73 5.18
CA LYS A 72 1.25 -25.49 6.59
C LYS A 72 2.10 -24.25 6.79
N PHE A 73 1.95 -23.57 7.91
CA PHE A 73 2.81 -22.47 8.32
C PHE A 73 3.99 -22.98 9.14
N ARG A 74 5.21 -22.63 8.73
CA ARG A 74 6.44 -22.83 9.50
C ARG A 74 6.91 -21.48 10.03
N GLN A 75 7.11 -21.40 11.33
CA GLN A 75 7.59 -20.19 12.00
C GLN A 75 9.11 -20.06 11.87
N ILE A 76 9.56 -18.82 11.74
CA ILE A 76 10.94 -18.37 11.79
C ILE A 76 10.99 -17.27 12.85
N GLY A 77 11.63 -17.57 13.96
CA GLY A 77 11.65 -16.72 15.14
C GLY A 77 13.04 -16.25 15.54
N VAL A 78 13.13 -15.70 16.74
CA VAL A 78 14.41 -15.24 17.33
C VAL A 78 15.38 -16.41 17.52
N ALA A 79 14.88 -17.60 17.81
CA ALA A 79 15.71 -18.80 17.92
C ALA A 79 16.39 -19.21 16.61
N ASP A 80 15.82 -18.80 15.46
CA ASP A 80 16.37 -19.04 14.13
C ASP A 80 17.32 -17.92 13.68
N GLY A 81 17.52 -16.89 14.52
CA GLY A 81 18.41 -15.76 14.25
C GLY A 81 17.72 -14.45 13.89
N LEU A 82 16.37 -14.39 13.91
CA LEU A 82 15.64 -13.15 13.69
C LEU A 82 15.93 -12.15 14.80
N SER A 83 16.27 -10.90 14.46
CA SER A 83 16.69 -9.87 15.43
C SER A 83 15.59 -9.48 16.43
N HIS A 84 14.33 -9.64 16.06
CA HIS A 84 13.18 -9.39 16.95
C HIS A 84 11.95 -10.17 16.47
N LYS A 85 11.07 -10.55 17.40
CA LYS A 85 9.88 -11.32 17.08
C LYS A 85 8.80 -10.57 16.28
N MET A 86 8.70 -9.24 16.44
CA MET A 86 7.69 -8.44 15.75
C MET A 86 8.19 -8.05 14.36
N VAL A 87 7.63 -8.67 13.33
CA VAL A 87 7.91 -8.40 11.91
C VAL A 87 6.98 -7.32 11.39
N MET A 88 7.56 -6.25 10.84
CA MET A 88 6.83 -5.08 10.36
C MET A 88 6.60 -5.11 8.84
N CYS A 89 7.63 -5.47 8.09
CA CYS A 89 7.61 -5.44 6.62
C CYS A 89 8.54 -6.50 6.04
N MET A 90 8.33 -6.84 4.77
CA MET A 90 9.17 -7.78 4.04
C MET A 90 9.24 -7.37 2.56
N VAL A 91 10.40 -7.62 1.94
CA VAL A 91 10.60 -7.47 0.50
C VAL A 91 11.55 -8.54 -0.01
N GLU A 92 11.31 -9.06 -1.21
CA GLU A 92 12.18 -10.02 -1.88
C GLU A 92 13.14 -9.33 -2.84
N ASP A 93 14.43 -9.66 -2.77
CA ASP A 93 15.34 -9.42 -3.88
C ASP A 93 15.11 -10.49 -4.95
N LYS A 94 14.35 -10.14 -5.97
CA LYS A 94 13.95 -11.06 -7.05
C LYS A 94 15.14 -11.60 -7.88
N ARG A 95 16.33 -10.99 -7.75
CA ARG A 95 17.56 -11.43 -8.45
C ARG A 95 18.21 -12.62 -7.75
N THR A 96 18.12 -12.67 -6.42
CA THR A 96 18.77 -13.70 -5.60
C THR A 96 17.79 -14.63 -4.90
N GLY A 97 16.51 -14.23 -4.77
CA GLY A 97 15.50 -14.90 -3.96
C GLY A 97 15.66 -14.65 -2.47
N ASP A 98 16.55 -13.74 -2.07
CA ASP A 98 16.72 -13.38 -0.66
C ASP A 98 15.53 -12.56 -0.16
N LEU A 99 15.07 -12.88 1.03
CA LEU A 99 14.01 -12.12 1.69
C LEU A 99 14.61 -11.18 2.73
N TRP A 100 14.28 -9.90 2.60
CA TRP A 100 14.61 -8.89 3.59
C TRP A 100 13.42 -8.68 4.52
N ILE A 101 13.67 -8.71 5.83
CA ILE A 101 12.66 -8.71 6.88
C ILE A 101 12.95 -7.56 7.83
N GLY A 102 12.10 -6.55 7.83
CA GLY A 102 12.14 -5.44 8.79
C GLY A 102 11.41 -5.80 10.09
N THR A 103 12.02 -5.49 11.21
CA THR A 103 11.48 -5.75 12.54
C THR A 103 11.52 -4.51 13.43
N MET A 104 10.93 -4.58 14.62
CA MET A 104 11.04 -3.52 15.64
C MET A 104 12.45 -3.39 16.23
N ARG A 105 13.40 -4.28 15.87
CA ARG A 105 14.78 -4.23 16.38
C ARG A 105 15.80 -4.74 15.37
N GLY A 106 15.76 -4.24 14.16
CA GLY A 106 16.75 -4.51 13.13
C GLY A 106 16.14 -4.98 11.82
N LEU A 107 17.01 -4.97 10.82
CA LEU A 107 16.77 -5.52 9.50
C LEU A 107 17.42 -6.90 9.42
N ASN A 108 16.77 -7.85 8.75
CA ASN A 108 17.28 -9.20 8.61
C ASN A 108 17.25 -9.62 7.13
N ARG A 109 18.28 -10.33 6.71
CA ARG A 109 18.33 -11.02 5.41
C ARG A 109 18.18 -12.51 5.64
N TYR A 110 17.13 -13.09 5.08
CA TYR A 110 16.94 -14.53 5.01
C TYR A 110 17.39 -15.03 3.65
N SER A 111 18.44 -15.85 3.61
CA SER A 111 19.05 -16.38 2.41
C SER A 111 19.38 -17.86 2.60
N ALA A 112 18.86 -18.73 1.74
CA ALA A 112 19.12 -20.18 1.77
C ALA A 112 18.94 -20.81 3.16
N GLY A 113 17.91 -20.40 3.91
CA GLY A 113 17.63 -20.93 5.24
C GLY A 113 18.42 -20.30 6.38
N ARG A 114 19.26 -19.30 6.12
CA ARG A 114 20.07 -18.60 7.11
C ARG A 114 19.61 -17.15 7.28
N ILE A 115 19.68 -16.64 8.51
CA ILE A 115 19.39 -15.25 8.83
C ILE A 115 20.68 -14.51 9.15
N THR A 116 20.85 -13.33 8.55
CA THR A 116 21.86 -12.34 8.91
C THR A 116 21.16 -11.08 9.39
N ALA A 117 21.45 -10.67 10.62
CA ALA A 117 20.87 -9.47 11.22
C ALA A 117 21.76 -8.24 11.02
N TYR A 118 21.13 -7.12 10.66
CA TYR A 118 21.72 -5.79 10.53
C TYR A 118 21.12 -4.89 11.62
N LEU A 119 21.97 -4.41 12.54
CA LEU A 119 21.57 -3.54 13.63
C LEU A 119 22.24 -2.18 13.48
N GLN A 120 21.63 -1.15 14.02
CA GLN A 120 22.20 0.21 14.03
C GLN A 120 23.65 0.25 14.59
N THR A 121 23.94 -0.58 15.57
CA THR A 121 25.26 -0.64 16.22
C THR A 121 26.31 -1.45 15.47
N THR A 122 25.92 -2.28 14.50
CA THR A 122 26.82 -3.22 13.80
C THR A 122 26.77 -3.09 12.29
N SER A 123 25.94 -2.19 11.77
CA SER A 123 25.83 -1.90 10.34
C SER A 123 25.58 -0.41 10.13
N GLY A 124 25.35 0.02 8.88
CA GLY A 124 24.94 1.38 8.56
C GLY A 124 23.42 1.64 8.65
N LEU A 125 22.67 0.79 9.33
CA LEU A 125 21.23 0.97 9.51
C LEU A 125 20.94 2.23 10.34
N PRO A 126 20.12 3.20 9.84
CA PRO A 126 19.89 4.46 10.57
C PRO A 126 19.25 4.27 11.94
N ASN A 127 18.32 3.34 12.06
CA ASN A 127 17.64 2.99 13.31
C ASN A 127 17.18 1.52 13.30
N ASN A 128 17.11 0.92 14.49
CA ASN A 128 16.67 -0.46 14.62
C ASN A 128 15.18 -0.68 14.31
N VAL A 129 14.34 0.33 14.41
CA VAL A 129 12.92 0.22 14.07
C VAL A 129 12.77 0.39 12.56
N VAL A 130 12.42 -0.70 11.87
CA VAL A 130 12.25 -0.75 10.41
C VAL A 130 10.76 -0.85 10.09
N TYR A 131 10.22 0.20 9.47
CA TYR A 131 8.79 0.30 9.14
C TYR A 131 8.46 -0.17 7.72
N GLY A 132 9.31 0.15 6.73
CA GLY A 132 9.07 -0.15 5.34
C GLY A 132 10.34 -0.51 4.58
N LEU A 133 10.19 -1.29 3.52
CA LEU A 133 11.28 -1.76 2.64
C LEU A 133 10.84 -1.71 1.20
N ASP A 134 11.74 -1.30 0.31
CA ASP A 134 11.61 -1.55 -1.13
C ASP A 134 12.99 -1.72 -1.77
N ILE A 135 13.04 -2.41 -2.91
CA ILE A 135 14.28 -2.61 -3.68
C ILE A 135 14.12 -1.92 -5.03
N VAL A 136 15.03 -1.00 -5.31
CA VAL A 136 15.13 -0.31 -6.59
C VAL A 136 16.55 -0.48 -7.11
N ASP A 137 16.69 -1.05 -8.28
CA ASP A 137 17.97 -1.40 -8.88
C ASP A 137 18.84 -2.22 -7.90
N ASP A 138 20.01 -1.69 -7.55
CA ASP A 138 20.95 -2.37 -6.63
C ASP A 138 20.80 -1.92 -5.17
N ASN A 139 19.81 -1.11 -4.84
CA ASN A 139 19.64 -0.57 -3.50
C ASN A 139 18.40 -1.13 -2.81
N LEU A 140 18.61 -1.63 -1.59
CA LEU A 140 17.56 -1.84 -0.63
C LEU A 140 17.34 -0.54 0.16
N TRP A 141 16.17 0.03 -0.02
CA TRP A 141 15.71 1.21 0.70
C TRP A 141 14.99 0.81 1.98
N VAL A 142 15.38 1.43 3.09
CA VAL A 142 14.96 1.02 4.44
C VAL A 142 14.37 2.23 5.18
N ALA A 143 13.06 2.25 5.33
CA ALA A 143 12.34 3.27 6.09
C ALA A 143 12.45 2.99 7.60
N THR A 144 12.95 3.95 8.38
CA THR A 144 13.22 3.77 9.81
C THR A 144 12.71 4.91 10.68
N ALA A 145 12.74 4.73 12.00
CA ALA A 145 12.35 5.77 12.95
C ALA A 145 13.38 6.93 13.06
N ALA A 146 14.49 6.89 12.30
CA ALA A 146 15.50 7.95 12.27
C ALA A 146 16.06 8.15 10.85
N GLY A 147 15.17 8.35 9.89
CA GLY A 147 15.52 8.59 8.51
C GLY A 147 15.41 7.36 7.61
N LEU A 148 15.90 7.52 6.40
CA LEU A 148 15.91 6.53 5.33
C LEU A 148 17.33 6.00 5.12
N GLY A 149 17.48 4.68 5.13
CA GLY A 149 18.72 4.00 4.76
C GLY A 149 18.67 3.50 3.32
N ALA A 150 19.80 3.48 2.64
CA ALA A 150 20.00 2.79 1.38
C ALA A 150 21.20 1.86 1.49
N LEU A 151 20.96 0.56 1.43
CA LEU A 151 22.01 -0.46 1.38
C LEU A 151 22.24 -0.85 -0.08
N ASN A 152 23.44 -0.60 -0.59
CA ASN A 152 23.84 -1.11 -1.89
C ASN A 152 24.08 -2.63 -1.80
N LEU A 153 23.26 -3.40 -2.47
CA LEU A 153 23.26 -4.88 -2.37
C LEU A 153 24.46 -5.54 -3.06
N LYS A 154 25.20 -4.80 -3.92
CA LYS A 154 26.43 -5.28 -4.57
C LYS A 154 27.68 -5.02 -3.73
N THR A 155 27.79 -3.83 -3.16
CA THR A 155 29.01 -3.40 -2.42
C THR A 155 28.88 -3.58 -0.92
N GLY A 156 27.66 -3.59 -0.38
CA GLY A 156 27.40 -3.61 1.06
C GLY A 156 27.45 -2.24 1.72
N ASP A 157 27.66 -1.18 0.95
CA ASP A 157 27.77 0.19 1.45
C ASP A 157 26.40 0.76 1.82
N TRP A 158 26.38 1.58 2.88
CA TRP A 158 25.20 2.30 3.34
C TRP A 158 25.29 3.79 3.03
N SER A 159 24.15 4.36 2.60
CA SER A 159 23.89 5.80 2.58
C SER A 159 22.70 6.09 3.50
N ILE A 160 22.81 7.20 4.27
CA ILE A 160 21.77 7.63 5.19
C ILE A 160 21.22 8.98 4.72
N TYR A 161 19.88 9.08 4.71
CA TYR A 161 19.15 10.28 4.37
C TYR A 161 18.26 10.68 5.55
N ASP A 162 18.52 11.86 6.10
CA ASP A 162 17.82 12.41 7.26
C ASP A 162 17.64 13.92 7.15
N GLN A 163 17.26 14.56 8.22
CA GLN A 163 17.02 16.00 8.30
C GLN A 163 18.29 16.85 8.04
N SER A 164 19.50 16.28 8.16
CA SER A 164 20.76 17.00 7.96
C SER A 164 21.16 17.12 6.47
N ASN A 165 20.63 16.25 5.61
CA ASN A 165 21.05 16.16 4.21
C ASN A 165 19.89 16.02 3.21
N THR A 166 18.65 16.17 3.67
CA THR A 166 17.44 16.18 2.85
C THR A 166 16.52 17.35 3.23
N THR A 167 15.37 17.48 2.56
CA THR A 167 14.29 18.39 2.96
C THR A 167 13.39 17.83 4.05
N MET A 168 13.70 16.67 4.60
CA MET A 168 12.92 15.97 5.63
C MET A 168 12.79 16.82 6.91
N HIS A 169 11.56 17.09 7.34
CA HIS A 169 11.31 17.85 8.58
C HIS A 169 11.19 16.95 9.81
N GLU A 170 10.70 15.71 9.62
CA GLU A 170 10.52 14.72 10.68
C GLU A 170 11.38 13.49 10.42
N PRO A 171 11.97 12.86 11.45
CA PRO A 171 12.87 11.73 11.27
C PRO A 171 12.15 10.42 10.96
N TRP A 172 10.84 10.33 11.21
CA TRP A 172 10.09 9.08 11.14
C TRP A 172 9.65 8.77 9.71
N VAL A 173 10.38 7.91 9.05
CA VAL A 173 10.04 7.39 7.72
C VAL A 173 9.25 6.10 7.89
N TYR A 174 7.98 6.10 7.47
CA TYR A 174 7.06 4.95 7.61
C TYR A 174 7.05 4.04 6.40
N SER A 175 7.21 4.61 5.22
CA SER A 175 7.16 3.83 3.98
C SER A 175 8.14 4.38 2.95
N VAL A 176 8.55 3.51 2.06
CA VAL A 176 9.36 3.83 0.88
C VAL A 176 8.85 3.04 -0.30
N LYS A 177 8.79 3.66 -1.47
CA LYS A 177 8.34 3.02 -2.70
C LYS A 177 9.13 3.49 -3.91
N GLY A 178 9.72 2.53 -4.60
CA GLY A 178 10.36 2.75 -5.89
C GLY A 178 9.33 2.80 -7.01
N ALA A 179 9.53 3.73 -7.93
CA ALA A 179 8.66 4.02 -9.05
C ALA A 179 9.52 4.25 -10.30
N LYS A 180 9.96 3.17 -10.95
CA LYS A 180 10.83 3.23 -12.11
C LYS A 180 12.11 4.04 -11.85
N ASP A 181 12.14 5.32 -12.26
CA ASP A 181 13.21 6.29 -12.11
C ASP A 181 13.03 7.24 -10.91
N HIS A 182 12.00 7.01 -10.07
CA HIS A 182 11.70 7.81 -8.88
C HIS A 182 11.66 6.96 -7.63
N LEU A 183 11.90 7.62 -6.50
CA LEU A 183 11.70 7.08 -5.16
C LEU A 183 10.73 7.98 -4.40
N PHE A 184 9.69 7.41 -3.86
CA PHE A 184 8.76 8.09 -2.97
C PHE A 184 8.97 7.61 -1.54
N VAL A 185 9.02 8.56 -0.60
CA VAL A 185 9.29 8.31 0.82
C VAL A 185 8.19 8.95 1.64
N GLY A 186 7.43 8.13 2.35
CA GLY A 186 6.37 8.58 3.24
C GLY A 186 6.91 8.90 4.62
N VAL A 187 6.73 10.15 5.06
CA VAL A 187 7.23 10.67 6.32
C VAL A 187 6.06 11.00 7.24
N TRP A 188 6.15 10.57 8.48
CA TRP A 188 5.15 10.91 9.49
C TRP A 188 5.18 12.41 9.83
N GLY A 189 4.13 13.15 9.47
CA GLY A 189 4.07 14.60 9.64
C GLY A 189 4.93 15.40 8.65
N GLY A 190 5.57 14.73 7.68
CA GLY A 190 6.41 15.35 6.66
C GLY A 190 5.89 15.18 5.24
N GLY A 191 4.71 14.59 5.05
CA GLY A 191 4.14 14.36 3.73
C GLY A 191 4.87 13.26 2.95
N ILE A 192 5.16 13.53 1.68
CA ILE A 192 5.87 12.63 0.79
C ILE A 192 7.11 13.35 0.25
N LEU A 193 8.25 12.68 0.29
CA LEU A 193 9.44 13.10 -0.43
C LEU A 193 9.54 12.31 -1.73
N GLU A 194 9.74 12.99 -2.84
CA GLU A 194 10.02 12.43 -4.15
C GLU A 194 11.47 12.70 -4.53
N ARG A 195 12.15 11.70 -5.06
CA ARG A 195 13.53 11.82 -5.56
C ARG A 195 13.65 11.13 -6.90
N GLU A 196 14.17 11.83 -7.89
CA GLU A 196 14.59 11.22 -9.15
C GLU A 196 15.86 10.40 -8.94
N LEU A 197 15.88 9.17 -9.40
CA LEU A 197 17.02 8.27 -9.27
C LEU A 197 17.95 8.34 -10.48
N PRO A 198 19.26 8.10 -10.32
CA PRO A 198 19.94 7.75 -9.06
C PRO A 198 20.36 8.97 -8.20
N ASN A 199 20.45 10.18 -8.73
CA ASN A 199 21.17 11.29 -8.10
C ASN A 199 20.34 12.58 -7.91
N GLY A 200 19.03 12.56 -8.12
CA GLY A 200 18.17 13.72 -7.91
C GLY A 200 18.13 14.19 -6.46
N THR A 201 17.72 15.44 -6.26
CA THR A 201 17.42 16.00 -4.94
C THR A 201 16.02 15.58 -4.49
N PHE A 202 15.76 15.64 -3.20
CA PHE A 202 14.42 15.41 -2.67
C PHE A 202 13.52 16.62 -2.88
N LYS A 203 12.32 16.38 -3.40
CA LYS A 203 11.22 17.34 -3.53
C LYS A 203 10.11 16.93 -2.57
N GLU A 204 9.48 17.90 -1.91
CA GLU A 204 8.38 17.66 -1.01
C GLU A 204 7.01 17.77 -1.70
N HIS A 205 6.12 16.85 -1.33
CA HIS A 205 4.69 16.96 -1.56
C HIS A 205 4.03 17.00 -0.18
N ARG A 206 3.43 18.11 0.14
CA ARG A 206 2.80 18.35 1.43
C ARG A 206 1.36 18.77 1.24
N ASP A 207 0.57 18.56 2.29
CA ASP A 207 -0.76 19.08 2.41
C ASP A 207 -0.72 20.62 2.30
N PRO A 208 -1.42 21.25 1.32
CA PRO A 208 -1.29 22.66 1.04
C PRO A 208 -1.71 23.58 2.18
N ASP A 209 -2.76 23.24 2.91
CA ASP A 209 -3.29 24.07 3.99
C ASP A 209 -2.60 23.80 5.33
N ARG A 210 -1.91 22.65 5.46
CA ARG A 210 -1.14 22.24 6.65
C ARG A 210 -1.93 22.29 7.95
N ASP A 211 -3.23 22.27 7.84
CA ASP A 211 -4.09 22.17 9.00
C ASP A 211 -4.62 20.73 9.13
N PHE A 212 -5.06 20.38 10.32
CA PHE A 212 -5.72 19.10 10.55
C PHE A 212 -7.22 19.17 10.26
N HIS A 213 -7.67 20.24 9.61
CA HIS A 213 -9.03 20.41 9.18
C HIS A 213 -9.22 19.83 7.79
N PHE A 214 -10.36 19.22 7.57
CA PHE A 214 -10.67 18.43 6.39
C PHE A 214 -11.24 19.27 5.22
N ASP A 215 -10.78 20.49 5.06
CA ASP A 215 -11.11 21.29 3.90
C ASP A 215 -10.22 20.89 2.73
N LEU A 216 -10.54 19.73 2.16
CA LEU A 216 -9.88 19.22 0.98
C LEU A 216 -10.08 20.20 -0.18
N VAL A 217 -9.04 20.92 -0.53
CA VAL A 217 -8.98 21.58 -1.83
C VAL A 217 -8.64 20.49 -2.86
N PRO A 218 -9.57 20.10 -3.71
CA PRO A 218 -9.32 19.03 -4.66
C PRO A 218 -8.14 19.37 -5.55
N ASP A 219 -7.26 18.41 -5.75
CA ASP A 219 -6.16 18.42 -6.72
C ASP A 219 -4.91 19.28 -6.37
N ASP A 220 -4.81 19.89 -5.19
CA ASP A 220 -3.68 20.77 -4.86
C ASP A 220 -2.50 20.03 -4.20
N GLY A 221 -2.71 18.87 -3.62
CA GLY A 221 -1.67 18.10 -2.93
C GLY A 221 -2.19 16.84 -2.24
N PRO A 222 -1.36 16.21 -1.41
CA PRO A 222 -1.78 15.09 -0.57
C PRO A 222 -2.84 15.52 0.46
N VAL A 223 -3.71 14.59 0.83
CA VAL A 223 -4.80 14.83 1.78
C VAL A 223 -4.30 15.16 3.20
N ASN A 224 -3.12 14.74 3.56
CA ASN A 224 -2.50 14.99 4.86
C ASN A 224 -1.01 14.65 4.86
N ASP A 225 -0.25 15.31 5.72
CA ASP A 225 1.18 15.10 5.90
C ASP A 225 1.55 13.83 6.72
N ILE A 226 0.59 13.17 7.36
CA ILE A 226 0.84 11.93 8.10
C ILE A 226 0.71 10.74 7.16
N THR A 227 1.77 10.45 6.41
CA THR A 227 1.81 9.31 5.50
C THR A 227 2.05 8.02 6.28
N SER A 228 1.07 7.12 6.30
CA SER A 228 1.18 5.78 6.90
C SER A 228 1.75 4.75 5.93
N TRP A 229 1.38 4.80 4.64
CA TRP A 229 1.88 3.90 3.62
C TRP A 229 1.84 4.52 2.21
N LEU A 230 2.70 4.01 1.33
CA LEU A 230 2.75 4.34 -0.10
C LEU A 230 2.77 3.08 -0.94
N ASP A 231 2.10 3.09 -2.09
CA ASP A 231 2.36 2.14 -3.16
C ASP A 231 2.25 2.82 -4.53
N TRP A 232 2.96 2.26 -5.50
CA TRP A 232 3.02 2.80 -6.85
C TRP A 232 2.87 1.69 -7.88
N GLU A 233 2.05 1.94 -8.90
CA GLU A 233 1.90 1.07 -10.06
C GLU A 233 1.48 1.88 -11.29
N ASP A 234 2.06 1.59 -12.45
CA ASP A 234 1.69 2.13 -13.77
C ASP A 234 1.57 3.66 -13.81
N GLY A 235 2.54 4.38 -13.21
CA GLY A 235 2.58 5.84 -13.19
C GLY A 235 1.69 6.49 -12.15
N ILE A 236 1.07 5.71 -11.26
CA ILE A 236 0.16 6.19 -10.23
C ILE A 236 0.74 5.90 -8.85
N LEU A 237 0.94 6.95 -8.05
CA LEU A 237 1.25 6.86 -6.63
C LEU A 237 -0.04 6.93 -5.82
N TRP A 238 -0.18 6.01 -4.87
CA TRP A 238 -1.24 6.02 -3.88
C TRP A 238 -0.65 6.27 -2.49
N GLN A 239 -1.26 7.19 -1.76
CA GLN A 239 -0.90 7.50 -0.38
C GLN A 239 -2.02 7.10 0.56
N ALA A 240 -1.67 6.38 1.61
CA ALA A 240 -2.50 6.14 2.78
C ALA A 240 -2.11 7.10 3.90
N THR A 241 -3.11 7.63 4.60
CA THR A 241 -2.93 8.48 5.79
C THR A 241 -3.92 8.07 6.88
N TYR A 242 -3.85 8.70 8.05
CA TYR A 242 -4.89 8.54 9.08
C TYR A 242 -6.06 9.52 8.93
N PHE A 243 -6.05 10.28 7.83
CA PHE A 243 -7.06 11.30 7.53
C PHE A 243 -7.65 11.15 6.13
N GLY A 244 -7.48 9.99 5.49
CA GLY A 244 -7.96 9.70 4.15
C GLY A 244 -6.85 9.18 3.24
N MET A 245 -7.08 9.21 1.93
CA MET A 245 -6.13 8.75 0.94
C MET A 245 -5.98 9.73 -0.22
N SER A 246 -4.82 9.67 -0.89
CA SER A 246 -4.53 10.47 -2.07
C SER A 246 -4.03 9.59 -3.21
N ARG A 247 -4.21 10.08 -4.43
CA ARG A 247 -3.68 9.52 -5.67
C ARG A 247 -2.97 10.62 -6.46
N TYR A 248 -1.75 10.34 -6.92
CA TYR A 248 -0.96 11.22 -7.75
C TYR A 248 -0.58 10.54 -9.05
N ASP A 249 -0.81 11.18 -10.19
CA ASP A 249 -0.52 10.63 -11.53
C ASP A 249 0.71 11.27 -12.20
N GLY A 250 1.55 11.97 -11.40
CA GLY A 250 2.72 12.73 -11.88
C GLY A 250 2.39 14.19 -12.17
N SER A 251 1.12 14.58 -12.26
CA SER A 251 0.68 15.94 -12.53
C SER A 251 -0.43 16.44 -11.59
N ARG A 252 -1.35 15.57 -11.24
CA ARG A 252 -2.54 15.92 -10.46
C ARG A 252 -2.73 15.02 -9.25
N TRP A 253 -3.21 15.63 -8.16
CA TRP A 253 -3.66 14.96 -6.96
C TRP A 253 -5.17 14.76 -6.99
N ARG A 254 -5.65 13.61 -6.51
CA ARG A 254 -7.04 13.35 -6.14
C ARG A 254 -7.06 12.80 -4.74
N THR A 255 -8.01 13.25 -3.93
CA THR A 255 -8.10 12.92 -2.51
C THR A 255 -9.49 12.38 -2.16
N TRP A 256 -9.56 11.51 -1.16
CA TRP A 256 -10.79 10.92 -0.66
C TRP A 256 -10.77 10.82 0.86
N GLU A 257 -11.88 11.23 1.48
CA GLU A 257 -12.18 11.06 2.89
C GLU A 257 -13.56 10.40 3.07
N GLU A 258 -13.81 9.76 4.23
CA GLU A 258 -15.04 9.02 4.50
C GLU A 258 -16.32 9.85 4.42
N LYS A 259 -16.26 11.17 4.73
CA LYS A 259 -17.44 12.04 4.70
C LYS A 259 -17.83 12.49 3.29
N LYS A 260 -16.88 12.51 2.35
CA LYS A 260 -17.07 13.04 1.00
C LYS A 260 -16.95 11.97 -0.08
N SER A 261 -16.64 10.72 0.30
CA SER A 261 -16.48 9.60 -0.62
C SER A 261 -17.00 8.30 -0.01
N PRO A 262 -17.10 7.22 -0.78
CA PRO A 262 -17.42 5.90 -0.25
C PRO A 262 -16.31 5.24 0.58
N LEU A 263 -15.17 5.89 0.80
CA LEU A 263 -14.08 5.36 1.63
C LEU A 263 -14.60 4.93 3.00
N ARG A 264 -14.28 3.69 3.41
CA ARG A 264 -14.86 3.08 4.60
C ARG A 264 -14.41 3.73 5.91
N SER A 265 -13.17 4.23 5.96
CA SER A 265 -12.60 4.96 7.10
C SER A 265 -11.42 5.83 6.65
N ASN A 266 -11.26 6.97 7.30
CA ASN A 266 -10.09 7.82 7.12
C ASN A 266 -8.81 7.21 7.72
N PHE A 267 -8.94 6.29 8.70
CA PHE A 267 -7.80 5.67 9.36
C PHE A 267 -7.27 4.50 8.51
N ILE A 268 -6.30 4.81 7.65
CA ILE A 268 -5.76 3.85 6.68
C ILE A 268 -4.39 3.40 7.13
N ASN A 269 -4.23 2.08 7.35
CA ASN A 269 -2.98 1.48 7.77
C ASN A 269 -2.09 1.07 6.58
N PHE A 270 -2.72 0.68 5.46
CA PHE A 270 -2.01 0.11 4.33
C PHE A 270 -2.75 0.34 3.01
N ILE A 271 -2.01 0.50 1.93
CA ILE A 271 -2.54 0.57 0.59
C ILE A 271 -1.69 -0.28 -0.36
N LYS A 272 -2.35 -1.01 -1.26
CA LYS A 272 -1.70 -1.80 -2.31
C LYS A 272 -2.34 -1.51 -3.65
N ALA A 273 -1.55 -1.13 -4.62
CA ALA A 273 -2.00 -0.93 -5.99
C ALA A 273 -1.83 -2.21 -6.80
N ARG A 274 -2.85 -2.53 -7.61
CA ARG A 274 -2.79 -3.61 -8.60
C ARG A 274 -3.75 -3.34 -9.75
N ASN A 275 -3.23 -3.31 -11.00
CA ASN A 275 -4.02 -3.03 -12.21
C ASN A 275 -4.83 -1.72 -12.09
N ARG A 276 -4.19 -0.65 -11.61
CA ARG A 276 -4.77 0.68 -11.38
C ARG A 276 -5.88 0.72 -10.32
N VAL A 277 -6.08 -0.35 -9.58
CA VAL A 277 -7.02 -0.46 -8.46
C VAL A 277 -6.25 -0.39 -7.15
N ALA A 278 -6.70 0.44 -6.23
CA ALA A 278 -6.18 0.52 -4.88
C ALA A 278 -6.95 -0.42 -3.94
N TRP A 279 -6.21 -1.21 -3.18
CA TRP A 279 -6.69 -2.07 -2.09
C TRP A 279 -6.28 -1.41 -0.79
N VAL A 280 -7.26 -0.93 -0.05
CA VAL A 280 -7.07 -0.01 1.09
C VAL A 280 -7.47 -0.71 2.38
N GLY A 281 -6.49 -0.97 3.24
CA GLY A 281 -6.67 -1.56 4.56
C GLY A 281 -6.92 -0.49 5.61
N THR A 282 -8.08 -0.53 6.24
CA THR A 282 -8.51 0.44 7.25
C THR A 282 -8.70 -0.21 8.63
N ASP A 283 -9.05 0.56 9.63
CA ASP A 283 -9.51 0.07 10.95
C ASP A 283 -10.95 -0.49 10.93
N ARG A 284 -11.69 -0.32 9.81
CA ARG A 284 -13.10 -0.72 9.65
C ARG A 284 -13.36 -1.58 8.41
N GLY A 285 -12.35 -2.30 7.92
CA GLY A 285 -12.45 -3.20 6.78
C GLY A 285 -11.54 -2.84 5.63
N VAL A 286 -11.89 -3.30 4.44
CA VAL A 286 -11.17 -3.09 3.20
C VAL A 286 -12.00 -2.29 2.23
N SER A 287 -11.43 -1.22 1.68
CA SER A 287 -11.98 -0.51 0.53
C SER A 287 -11.17 -0.88 -0.72
N VAL A 288 -11.83 -1.22 -1.80
CA VAL A 288 -11.22 -1.48 -3.12
C VAL A 288 -11.74 -0.43 -4.09
N THR A 289 -10.86 0.25 -4.82
CA THR A 289 -11.28 1.35 -5.70
C THR A 289 -10.34 1.60 -6.86
N ASP A 290 -10.88 2.01 -8.01
CA ASP A 290 -10.17 2.63 -9.13
C ASP A 290 -10.21 4.18 -9.05
N GLY A 291 -10.84 4.71 -8.00
CA GLY A 291 -11.09 6.13 -7.77
C GLY A 291 -12.51 6.58 -8.06
N ASP A 292 -13.29 5.80 -8.81
CA ASP A 292 -14.67 6.10 -9.19
C ASP A 292 -15.65 4.99 -8.72
N THR A 293 -15.28 3.73 -8.90
CA THR A 293 -16.00 2.57 -8.37
C THR A 293 -15.39 2.14 -7.05
N TRP A 294 -16.23 1.74 -6.10
CA TRP A 294 -15.82 1.30 -4.76
C TRP A 294 -16.50 -0.01 -4.39
N ALA A 295 -15.75 -0.89 -3.72
CA ALA A 295 -16.27 -2.06 -3.02
C ALA A 295 -15.71 -2.10 -1.60
N ASN A 296 -16.58 -1.97 -0.60
CA ASN A 296 -16.23 -1.91 0.81
C ASN A 296 -16.61 -3.21 1.51
N TYR A 297 -15.61 -3.95 1.96
CA TYR A 297 -15.76 -5.23 2.67
C TYR A 297 -15.59 -5.04 4.16
N HIS A 298 -16.59 -5.43 4.94
CA HIS A 298 -16.54 -5.32 6.41
C HIS A 298 -17.45 -6.33 7.09
N THR A 299 -17.34 -6.40 8.41
CA THR A 299 -18.20 -7.23 9.27
C THR A 299 -19.38 -6.38 9.77
N THR A 300 -20.59 -6.92 9.73
CA THR A 300 -21.78 -6.31 10.34
C THR A 300 -21.76 -6.44 11.87
N GLU A 301 -22.53 -5.63 12.58
CA GLU A 301 -22.73 -5.76 14.03
C GLU A 301 -23.18 -7.15 14.47
N LYS A 302 -23.92 -7.86 13.61
CA LYS A 302 -24.37 -9.24 13.84
C LYS A 302 -23.31 -10.28 13.52
N GLY A 303 -22.10 -9.87 13.11
CA GLY A 303 -20.97 -10.74 12.81
C GLY A 303 -20.96 -11.36 11.42
N GLY A 304 -21.88 -11.01 10.53
CA GLY A 304 -21.90 -11.44 9.12
C GLY A 304 -20.98 -10.60 8.25
N GLY A 305 -20.51 -11.14 7.11
CA GLY A 305 -19.79 -10.39 6.10
C GLY A 305 -20.73 -9.62 5.17
N VAL A 306 -20.30 -8.45 4.74
CA VAL A 306 -21.03 -7.63 3.75
C VAL A 306 -20.07 -6.94 2.80
N VAL A 307 -20.50 -6.72 1.56
CA VAL A 307 -19.87 -5.82 0.62
C VAL A 307 -20.86 -4.76 0.18
N GLU A 308 -20.43 -3.50 0.23
CA GLU A 308 -21.14 -2.34 -0.30
C GLU A 308 -20.44 -1.87 -1.57
N ILE A 309 -21.14 -1.87 -2.70
CA ILE A 309 -20.59 -1.50 -4.00
C ILE A 309 -21.22 -0.17 -4.44
N THR A 310 -20.37 0.82 -4.64
CA THR A 310 -20.76 2.14 -5.15
C THR A 310 -20.22 2.32 -6.56
N ARG A 311 -21.10 2.70 -7.51
CA ARG A 311 -20.73 3.05 -8.88
C ARG A 311 -21.25 4.45 -9.22
N PRO A 312 -20.56 5.20 -10.08
CA PRO A 312 -21.03 6.53 -10.50
C PRO A 312 -22.46 6.49 -11.01
N GLY A 313 -23.32 7.37 -10.48
CA GLY A 313 -24.71 7.51 -10.92
C GLY A 313 -25.64 6.34 -10.60
N GLN A 314 -25.20 5.37 -9.80
CA GLN A 314 -26.02 4.23 -9.39
C GLN A 314 -26.27 4.22 -7.87
N PRO A 315 -27.39 3.67 -7.41
CA PRO A 315 -27.60 3.41 -5.99
C PRO A 315 -26.52 2.47 -5.43
N VAL A 316 -26.21 2.60 -4.14
CA VAL A 316 -25.30 1.67 -3.46
C VAL A 316 -25.92 0.27 -3.45
N GLU A 317 -25.17 -0.69 -3.96
CA GLU A 317 -25.54 -2.10 -3.95
C GLU A 317 -24.93 -2.78 -2.71
N THR A 318 -25.76 -3.34 -1.84
CA THR A 318 -25.30 -4.08 -0.67
C THR A 318 -25.55 -5.58 -0.84
N ARG A 319 -24.51 -6.40 -0.66
CA ARG A 319 -24.58 -7.86 -0.71
C ARG A 319 -24.10 -8.49 0.58
N THR A 320 -24.90 -9.40 1.12
CA THR A 320 -24.45 -10.28 2.23
C THR A 320 -23.51 -11.32 1.67
N MET A 321 -22.39 -11.52 2.36
CA MET A 321 -21.39 -12.52 2.02
C MET A 321 -21.53 -13.76 2.92
N SER A 322 -21.32 -14.95 2.36
CA SER A 322 -21.30 -16.21 3.13
C SER A 322 -20.08 -16.33 4.05
N THR A 323 -19.03 -15.54 3.78
CA THR A 323 -17.78 -15.48 4.53
C THR A 323 -17.40 -14.03 4.78
N LYS A 324 -16.43 -13.78 5.66
CA LYS A 324 -15.99 -12.43 6.02
C LYS A 324 -14.48 -12.36 6.24
N LEU A 325 -13.94 -11.17 6.35
CA LEU A 325 -12.59 -10.93 6.88
C LEU A 325 -12.44 -11.54 8.28
N PRO A 326 -11.25 -12.01 8.68
CA PRO A 326 -11.01 -12.46 10.03
C PRO A 326 -11.22 -11.33 11.05
N ASN A 327 -10.80 -10.13 10.70
CA ASN A 327 -11.01 -8.92 11.49
C ASN A 327 -10.99 -7.67 10.56
N ASP A 328 -11.74 -6.63 10.93
CA ASP A 328 -11.85 -5.41 10.12
C ASP A 328 -10.66 -4.45 10.31
N PHE A 329 -9.78 -4.66 11.30
CA PHE A 329 -8.56 -3.89 11.45
C PHE A 329 -7.45 -4.50 10.58
N VAL A 330 -7.29 -3.96 9.37
CA VAL A 330 -6.38 -4.48 8.33
C VAL A 330 -5.06 -3.73 8.38
N LEU A 331 -3.95 -4.47 8.49
CA LEU A 331 -2.59 -3.95 8.69
C LEU A 331 -1.69 -4.12 7.47
N GLY A 332 -1.98 -5.07 6.59
CA GLY A 332 -1.18 -5.34 5.41
C GLY A 332 -1.99 -6.05 4.34
N ILE A 333 -1.66 -5.81 3.09
CA ILE A 333 -2.36 -6.39 1.93
C ILE A 333 -1.32 -6.84 0.90
N TRP A 334 -1.56 -8.01 0.36
CA TRP A 334 -0.91 -8.49 -0.85
C TRP A 334 -1.98 -8.94 -1.85
N VAL A 335 -1.79 -8.67 -3.14
CA VAL A 335 -2.76 -9.02 -4.18
C VAL A 335 -2.06 -9.46 -5.45
N ASP A 336 -2.57 -10.54 -6.06
CA ASP A 336 -2.20 -11.00 -7.40
C ASP A 336 -3.42 -11.05 -8.34
N ASP A 337 -3.28 -11.81 -9.42
CA ASP A 337 -4.31 -11.91 -10.44
C ASP A 337 -5.54 -12.73 -10.02
N GLN A 338 -5.46 -13.53 -8.95
CA GLN A 338 -6.52 -14.46 -8.53
C GLN A 338 -7.02 -14.24 -7.11
N GLU A 339 -6.16 -13.67 -6.25
CA GLU A 339 -6.45 -13.59 -4.82
C GLU A 339 -5.84 -12.34 -4.18
N ALA A 340 -6.43 -11.94 -3.08
CA ALA A 340 -5.90 -10.93 -2.19
C ALA A 340 -5.73 -11.50 -0.78
N TRP A 341 -4.63 -11.17 -0.11
CA TRP A 341 -4.34 -11.58 1.26
C TRP A 341 -4.35 -10.37 2.17
N PHE A 342 -4.94 -10.53 3.34
CA PHE A 342 -5.17 -9.47 4.31
C PHE A 342 -4.60 -9.87 5.67
N ALA A 343 -3.53 -9.18 6.07
CA ALA A 343 -2.99 -9.25 7.42
C ALA A 343 -3.88 -8.41 8.34
N THR A 344 -4.41 -8.99 9.41
CA THR A 344 -5.33 -8.30 10.31
C THR A 344 -4.91 -8.41 11.77
N SER A 345 -5.56 -7.65 12.65
CA SER A 345 -5.32 -7.73 14.09
C SER A 345 -5.82 -9.03 14.73
N ASP A 346 -6.52 -9.88 13.96
CA ASP A 346 -6.99 -11.20 14.44
C ASP A 346 -6.97 -12.25 13.32
N GLY A 347 -5.77 -12.57 12.83
CA GLY A 347 -5.53 -13.58 11.82
C GLY A 347 -5.24 -13.06 10.42
N LEU A 348 -5.15 -14.00 9.50
CA LEU A 348 -4.85 -13.79 8.08
C LEU A 348 -6.07 -14.18 7.24
N GLY A 349 -6.52 -13.27 6.38
CA GLY A 349 -7.61 -13.51 5.43
C GLY A 349 -7.07 -13.73 4.01
N ARG A 350 -7.71 -14.63 3.25
CA ARG A 350 -7.53 -14.80 1.81
C ARG A 350 -8.84 -14.52 1.11
N GLY A 351 -8.89 -13.51 0.26
CA GLY A 351 -10.02 -13.19 -0.62
C GLY A 351 -9.81 -13.77 -2.00
N LEU A 352 -10.74 -14.56 -2.51
CA LEU A 352 -10.74 -15.08 -3.87
C LEU A 352 -11.43 -14.09 -4.80
N LEU A 353 -10.76 -13.73 -5.91
CA LEU A 353 -11.25 -12.70 -6.83
C LEU A 353 -12.13 -13.30 -7.93
N SER A 354 -13.22 -12.61 -8.25
CA SER A 354 -14.10 -12.92 -9.37
C SER A 354 -14.54 -11.63 -10.09
N PRO A 355 -14.23 -11.46 -11.39
CA PRO A 355 -13.34 -12.32 -12.18
C PRO A 355 -11.86 -12.16 -11.75
N PRO A 356 -11.00 -13.14 -12.07
CA PRO A 356 -9.56 -13.00 -11.85
C PRO A 356 -8.98 -11.81 -12.63
N LEU A 357 -8.06 -11.05 -12.03
CA LEU A 357 -7.45 -9.86 -12.65
C LEU A 357 -6.67 -10.19 -13.94
N LYS A 358 -6.11 -11.39 -14.05
CA LYS A 358 -5.40 -11.85 -15.26
C LYS A 358 -6.30 -11.90 -16.51
N THR A 359 -7.58 -12.21 -16.35
CA THR A 359 -8.56 -12.22 -17.45
C THR A 359 -8.80 -10.81 -17.98
N LEU A 360 -8.54 -9.77 -17.18
CA LEU A 360 -8.71 -8.37 -17.52
C LEU A 360 -7.65 -7.86 -18.50
N ARG A 361 -6.41 -8.42 -18.45
CA ARG A 361 -5.30 -8.02 -19.35
C ARG A 361 -5.44 -8.55 -20.78
N VAL A 362 -6.15 -9.66 -20.97
CA VAL A 362 -6.33 -10.28 -22.31
C VAL A 362 -7.37 -9.52 -23.14
N ALA A 363 -8.30 -8.82 -22.50
CA ALA A 363 -9.34 -8.04 -23.18
C ALA A 363 -8.78 -6.73 -23.78
N ASP A 364 -7.68 -6.17 -23.25
CA ASP A 364 -7.04 -4.95 -23.76
C ASP A 364 -6.13 -5.19 -24.98
N ALA A 365 -5.87 -6.44 -25.35
CA ALA A 365 -4.96 -6.81 -26.45
C ALA A 365 -5.68 -7.09 -27.78
N LYS A 366 -6.97 -6.79 -27.88
CA LYS A 366 -7.79 -6.87 -29.10
C LYS A 366 -8.45 -5.52 -29.36
#